data_61203b245b83f5b0e1c527142c3e8567
#
_entry.id   61203b245b83f5b0e1c527142c3e8567
#
_cell.length_a   1.000
_cell.length_b   1.000
_cell.length_c   1.000
_cell.angle_alpha   90.00
_cell.angle_beta   90.00
_cell.angle_gamma   90.00
#
_symmetry.space_group_name_H-M   'P 1'
#
loop_
_entity.id
_entity.type
_entity.pdbx_description
1 polymer ?
#
loop_
_entity_poly.entity_id
_entity_poly.type
_entity_poly.pdbx_seq_one_letter_code
_entity_poly.pdbx_strand_id
1 'polypeptide(L)'
;MIKILFVCHGNICRSPMAEFVMKDLLNKKGIAGQFEIASAATSTEEIGNPIYPPAKRKLKEHGISCEGKTARQMTKKDYAYYDYINLKEFYQRNKR
;
A
#
# COMPACT_ATOMS: atom_id res chain seq x y z
N MET A 1 13.78 12.86 -0.01
CA MET A 1 13.00 11.64 -0.29
C MET A 1 11.53 11.89 -0.04
N ILE A 2 10.68 11.50 -0.97
CA ILE A 2 9.24 11.64 -0.83
C ILE A 2 8.67 10.35 -0.27
N LYS A 3 7.89 10.44 0.80
CA LYS A 3 7.35 9.29 1.52
C LYS A 3 5.84 9.24 1.36
N ILE A 4 5.34 8.12 0.79
CA ILE A 4 3.91 7.96 0.48
C ILE A 4 3.38 6.69 1.12
N LEU A 5 2.26 6.80 1.84
CA LEU A 5 1.58 5.67 2.44
C LEU A 5 0.20 5.49 1.80
N PHE A 6 -0.05 4.30 1.27
CA PHE A 6 -1.38 3.94 0.77
C PHE A 6 -2.14 3.23 1.87
N VAL A 7 -3.39 3.62 2.09
CA VAL A 7 -4.20 3.06 3.17
C VAL A 7 -5.55 2.60 2.66
N CYS A 8 -5.97 1.41 3.08
CA CYS A 8 -7.33 0.93 2.84
C CYS A 8 -7.79 0.18 4.10
N HIS A 9 -9.00 -0.38 4.06
CA HIS A 9 -9.57 -0.99 5.26
C HIS A 9 -8.69 -2.11 5.82
N GLY A 10 -8.37 -3.11 4.99
CA GLY A 10 -7.68 -4.32 5.46
C GLY A 10 -6.21 -4.44 5.14
N ASN A 11 -5.68 -3.64 4.22
CA ASN A 11 -4.30 -3.72 3.76
C ASN A 11 -3.94 -5.09 3.15
N ILE A 12 -4.90 -5.74 2.50
CA ILE A 12 -4.64 -7.01 1.82
C ILE A 12 -4.96 -6.96 0.32
N CYS A 13 -5.63 -5.92 -0.17
CA CYS A 13 -5.99 -5.82 -1.58
C CYS A 13 -5.58 -4.49 -2.19
N ARG A 14 -6.38 -3.44 -1.99
CA ARG A 14 -6.17 -2.17 -2.69
C ARG A 14 -4.89 -1.44 -2.32
N SER A 15 -4.63 -1.27 -1.03
CA SER A 15 -3.45 -0.51 -0.62
C SER A 15 -2.14 -1.23 -0.93
N PRO A 16 -2.01 -2.57 -0.71
CA PRO A 16 -0.77 -3.21 -1.12
C PRO A 16 -0.61 -3.27 -2.63
N MET A 17 -1.69 -3.39 -3.41
CA MET A 17 -1.57 -3.32 -4.86
C MET A 17 -1.03 -1.95 -5.29
N ALA A 18 -1.58 -0.87 -4.72
CA ALA A 18 -1.09 0.47 -5.01
C ALA A 18 0.39 0.62 -4.65
N GLU A 19 0.78 0.09 -3.50
CA GLU A 19 2.17 0.13 -3.06
C GLU A 19 3.09 -0.52 -4.08
N PHE A 20 2.79 -1.77 -4.48
CA PHE A 20 3.71 -2.52 -5.34
C PHE A 20 3.67 -2.04 -6.79
N VAL A 21 2.53 -1.59 -7.29
CA VAL A 21 2.45 -1.00 -8.63
C VAL A 21 3.27 0.28 -8.68
N MET A 22 3.16 1.13 -7.66
CA MET A 22 3.92 2.36 -7.61
C MET A 22 5.42 2.08 -7.55
N LYS A 23 5.84 1.12 -6.71
CA LYS A 23 7.23 0.74 -6.62
C LYS A 23 7.78 0.26 -7.96
N ASP A 24 6.99 -0.53 -8.69
CA ASP A 24 7.38 -1.04 -9.99
C ASP A 24 7.53 0.10 -11.00
N LEU A 25 6.60 1.02 -11.04
CA LEU A 25 6.65 2.17 -11.93
C LEU A 25 7.88 3.04 -11.66
N LEU A 26 8.15 3.31 -10.39
CA LEU A 26 9.30 4.13 -10.01
C LEU A 26 10.62 3.46 -10.36
N ASN A 27 10.66 2.13 -10.21
CA ASN A 27 11.82 1.34 -10.58
C ASN A 27 12.08 1.42 -12.10
N LYS A 28 11.03 1.28 -12.89
CA LYS A 28 11.15 1.34 -14.35
C LYS A 28 11.58 2.72 -14.83
N LYS A 29 11.23 3.76 -14.09
CA LYS A 29 11.65 5.13 -14.42
C LYS A 29 13.02 5.48 -13.87
N GLY A 30 13.61 4.60 -13.07
CA GLY A 30 14.95 4.83 -12.52
C GLY A 30 14.99 5.84 -11.38
N ILE A 31 13.86 6.12 -10.74
CA ILE A 31 13.78 7.11 -9.67
C ILE A 31 13.32 6.53 -8.34
N ALA A 32 13.35 5.20 -8.21
CA ALA A 32 12.88 4.54 -6.98
C ALA A 32 13.60 5.02 -5.73
N GLY A 33 14.87 5.40 -5.85
CA GLY A 33 15.64 5.87 -4.72
C GLY A 33 15.19 7.21 -4.15
N GLN A 34 14.32 7.92 -4.86
CA GLN A 34 13.81 9.21 -4.42
C GLN A 34 12.49 9.08 -3.64
N PHE A 35 11.94 7.87 -3.54
CA PHE A 35 10.64 7.63 -2.92
C PHE A 35 10.70 6.50 -1.91
N GLU A 36 9.91 6.63 -0.86
CA GLU A 36 9.66 5.55 0.09
C GLU A 36 8.16 5.27 0.05
N ILE A 37 7.78 4.08 -0.41
CA ILE A 37 6.38 3.72 -0.61
C ILE A 37 6.02 2.58 0.32
N ALA A 38 4.88 2.70 1.00
CA ALA A 38 4.39 1.65 1.90
C ALA A 38 2.87 1.61 1.88
N SER A 39 2.29 0.66 2.60
CA SER A 39 0.85 0.57 2.75
C SER A 39 0.48 0.06 4.13
N ALA A 40 -0.73 0.38 4.57
CA ALA A 40 -1.23 0.01 5.89
C ALA A 40 -2.75 -0.06 5.87
N ALA A 41 -3.33 -0.54 6.96
CA ALA A 41 -4.78 -0.68 7.13
C ALA A 41 -5.33 0.30 8.15
N THR A 42 -6.60 0.68 7.98
CA THR A 42 -7.30 1.42 9.03
C THR A 42 -7.82 0.49 10.11
N SER A 43 -8.05 -0.79 9.80
CA SER A 43 -8.59 -1.75 10.76
C SER A 43 -7.55 -2.75 11.22
N THR A 44 -7.92 -3.56 12.22
CA THR A 44 -7.07 -4.63 12.74
C THR A 44 -7.47 -6.01 12.21
N GLU A 45 -8.48 -6.08 11.35
CA GLU A 45 -9.09 -7.36 10.96
C GLU A 45 -8.13 -8.31 10.25
N GLU A 46 -7.21 -7.77 9.47
CA GLU A 46 -6.33 -8.59 8.64
C GLU A 46 -4.86 -8.52 9.06
N ILE A 47 -4.56 -7.95 10.22
CA ILE A 47 -3.16 -7.82 10.66
C ILE A 47 -2.44 -9.17 10.57
N GLY A 48 -1.28 -9.14 9.91
CA GLY A 48 -0.45 -10.33 9.74
C GLY A 48 -0.81 -11.19 8.55
N ASN A 49 -1.95 -10.95 7.91
CA ASN A 49 -2.37 -11.75 6.77
C ASN A 49 -1.67 -11.32 5.48
N PRO A 50 -1.40 -12.27 4.58
CA PRO A 50 -0.78 -11.94 3.29
C PRO A 50 -1.77 -11.24 2.37
N ILE A 51 -1.27 -10.76 1.24
CA ILE A 51 -2.09 -10.12 0.23
C ILE A 51 -3.16 -11.10 -0.25
N TYR A 52 -4.38 -10.59 -0.43
CA TYR A 52 -5.52 -11.35 -0.94
C TYR A 52 -5.11 -12.10 -2.22
N PRO A 53 -5.35 -13.43 -2.29
CA PRO A 53 -4.81 -14.23 -3.40
C PRO A 53 -5.12 -13.73 -4.81
N PRO A 54 -6.35 -13.29 -5.15
CA PRO A 54 -6.59 -12.75 -6.49
C PRO A 54 -5.76 -11.52 -6.80
N ALA A 55 -5.54 -10.64 -5.81
CA ALA A 55 -4.70 -9.45 -5.99
C ALA A 55 -3.25 -9.85 -6.21
N LYS A 56 -2.77 -10.84 -5.44
CA LYS A 56 -1.42 -11.35 -5.58
C LYS A 56 -1.19 -11.95 -6.97
N ARG A 57 -2.17 -12.70 -7.46
CA ARG A 57 -2.08 -13.27 -8.81
C ARG A 57 -2.01 -12.18 -9.87
N LYS A 58 -2.80 -11.13 -9.71
CA LYS A 58 -2.83 -10.02 -10.67
C LYS A 58 -1.47 -9.33 -10.74
N LEU A 59 -0.87 -9.08 -9.59
CA LEU A 59 0.46 -8.49 -9.55
C LEU A 59 1.48 -9.40 -10.23
N LYS A 60 1.40 -10.70 -9.97
CA LYS A 60 2.32 -11.67 -10.55
C LYS A 60 2.19 -11.71 -12.08
N GLU A 61 0.96 -11.59 -12.61
CA GLU A 61 0.73 -11.56 -14.05
C GLU A 61 1.48 -10.40 -14.71
N HIS A 62 1.70 -9.33 -13.97
CA HIS A 62 2.42 -8.16 -14.46
C HIS A 62 3.90 -8.17 -14.07
N GLY A 63 4.39 -9.30 -13.58
CA GLY A 63 5.80 -9.43 -13.21
C GLY A 63 6.16 -8.72 -11.92
N ILE A 64 5.18 -8.42 -11.07
CA ILE A 64 5.41 -7.70 -9.82
C ILE A 64 5.36 -8.66 -8.65
N SER A 65 6.47 -8.77 -7.91
CA SER A 65 6.55 -9.60 -6.72
C SER A 65 6.08 -8.82 -5.50
N CYS A 66 5.29 -9.46 -4.65
CA CYS A 66 4.86 -8.88 -3.38
C CYS A 66 5.18 -9.80 -2.21
N GLU A 67 6.23 -10.59 -2.36
CA GLU A 67 6.67 -11.54 -1.35
C GLU A 67 6.96 -10.86 -0.02
N GLY A 68 6.50 -11.50 1.07
CA GLY A 68 6.78 -11.01 2.41
C GLY A 68 5.85 -9.93 2.91
N LYS A 69 4.98 -9.40 2.06
CA LYS A 69 4.05 -8.37 2.52
C LYS A 69 2.93 -8.98 3.35
N THR A 70 2.73 -8.46 4.56
CA THR A 70 1.58 -8.80 5.39
C THR A 70 0.90 -7.51 5.82
N ALA A 71 -0.39 -7.62 6.16
CA ALA A 71 -1.17 -6.46 6.56
C ALA A 71 -0.67 -5.90 7.90
N ARG A 72 -0.58 -4.57 7.98
CA ARG A 72 -0.27 -3.88 9.22
C ARG A 72 -1.25 -2.73 9.41
N GLN A 73 -1.50 -2.35 10.65
CA GLN A 73 -2.37 -1.23 10.94
C GLN A 73 -1.60 0.09 10.90
N MET A 74 -2.24 1.12 10.37
CA MET A 74 -1.68 2.46 10.39
C MET A 74 -1.61 2.98 11.83
N THR A 75 -0.53 3.69 12.16
CA THR A 75 -0.31 4.23 13.49
C THR A 75 -0.22 5.76 13.45
N LYS A 76 -0.23 6.37 14.63
CA LYS A 76 -0.04 7.82 14.73
C LYS A 76 1.33 8.25 14.19
N LYS A 77 2.33 7.39 14.32
CA LYS A 77 3.67 7.68 13.80
C LYS A 77 3.68 7.82 12.28
N ASP A 78 2.78 7.09 11.60
CA ASP A 78 2.69 7.19 10.16
C ASP A 78 2.27 8.58 9.70
N TYR A 79 1.39 9.24 10.45
CA TYR A 79 0.98 10.61 10.13
C TYR A 79 2.16 11.58 10.14
N ALA A 80 3.08 11.40 11.06
CA ALA A 80 4.24 12.28 11.15
C ALA A 80 5.34 11.90 10.16
N TYR A 81 5.41 10.63 9.80
CA TYR A 81 6.50 10.12 8.98
C TYR A 81 6.29 10.32 7.48
N TYR A 82 5.07 10.06 7.00
CA TYR A 82 4.80 10.10 5.55
C TYR A 82 4.37 11.47 5.10
N ASP A 83 4.89 11.90 3.94
CA ASP A 83 4.55 13.19 3.35
C ASP A 83 3.13 13.18 2.76
N TYR A 84 2.74 12.04 2.19
CA TYR A 84 1.42 11.86 1.59
C TYR A 84 0.77 10.59 2.10
N ILE A 85 -0.49 10.68 2.51
CA ILE A 85 -1.25 9.52 2.97
C ILE A 85 -2.52 9.43 2.15
N ASN A 86 -2.62 8.35 1.36
CA ASN A 86 -3.78 8.13 0.50
C ASN A 86 -4.80 7.27 1.22
N LEU A 87 -5.85 7.90 1.75
CA LEU A 87 -6.94 7.26 2.48
C LEU A 87 -8.15 7.10 1.57
N LYS A 88 -7.96 6.46 0.45
CA LYS A 88 -8.97 6.42 -0.60
C LYS A 88 -10.29 5.85 -0.12
N GLU A 89 -10.25 4.79 0.68
CA GLU A 89 -11.48 4.18 1.18
C GLU A 89 -12.23 5.09 2.13
N PHE A 90 -11.51 5.75 3.03
CA PHE A 90 -12.10 6.71 3.93
C PHE A 90 -12.73 7.87 3.17
N TYR A 91 -12.01 8.36 2.18
CA TYR A 91 -12.49 9.44 1.34
C TYR A 91 -13.80 9.08 0.65
N GLN A 92 -13.90 7.86 0.12
CA GLN A 92 -15.10 7.41 -0.55
C GLN A 92 -16.31 7.38 0.39
N ARG A 93 -16.09 6.97 1.64
CA ARG A 93 -17.16 6.97 2.64
C ARG A 93 -17.66 8.36 2.95
N ASN A 94 -16.75 9.32 3.01
CA ASN A 94 -17.10 10.69 3.33
C ASN A 94 -17.84 11.41 2.23
N LYS A 95 -17.80 10.89 1.03
CA LYS A 95 -18.51 11.48 -0.11
C LYS A 95 -20.00 11.23 -0.10
N ARG A 96 -20.47 10.34 0.73
CA ARG A 96 -21.89 10.00 0.79
C ARG A 96 -22.71 10.92 1.68
#